data_54fb813cd36e0127176dbe4ffedd8042
#
_entry.id   54fb813cd36e0127176dbe4ffedd8042
#
_cell.length_a   1.000
_cell.length_b   1.000
_cell.length_c   1.000
_cell.angle_alpha   90.00
_cell.angle_beta   90.00
_cell.angle_gamma   90.00
#
_symmetry.space_group_name_H-M   'P 1'
#
loop_
_entity.id
_entity.type
_entity.pdbx_description
1 polymer ?
#
loop_
_entity_poly.entity_id
_entity_poly.type
_entity_poly.pdbx_seq_one_letter_code
_entity_poly.pdbx_strand_id
1 'polypeptide(L)'
;MNLLEIIVLSIRILILDLELKMIDILLALLARIHKEDSMAEFVRFEGKYKIFKSRTGEYIVKRAEDNYAVFITKSEYSAVDWCKRHG
;
A
#
# COMPACT_ATOMS: atom_id res chain seq x y z
N MET A 1 -18.32 0.78 45.93
CA MET A 1 -17.39 0.08 45.04
C MET A 1 -16.34 -0.65 45.84
N ASN A 2 -16.21 -1.93 45.56
CA ASN A 2 -15.21 -2.80 46.16
C ASN A 2 -13.86 -2.55 45.49
N LEU A 3 -12.77 -2.71 46.22
CA LEU A 3 -11.40 -2.55 45.73
C LEU A 3 -11.12 -3.45 44.50
N LEU A 4 -11.68 -4.64 44.50
CA LEU A 4 -11.57 -5.61 43.42
C LEU A 4 -12.22 -5.08 42.10
N GLU A 5 -13.34 -4.41 42.20
CA GLU A 5 -14.03 -3.81 41.05
C GLU A 5 -13.23 -2.67 40.43
N ILE A 6 -12.58 -1.87 41.26
CA ILE A 6 -11.73 -0.78 40.79
C ILE A 6 -10.51 -1.33 40.04
N ILE A 7 -9.90 -2.40 40.51
CA ILE A 7 -8.75 -3.05 39.89
C ILE A 7 -9.17 -3.68 38.54
N VAL A 8 -10.32 -4.37 38.48
CA VAL A 8 -10.84 -4.96 37.24
C VAL A 8 -11.14 -3.89 36.20
N LEU A 9 -11.75 -2.77 36.60
CA LEU A 9 -12.02 -1.64 35.70
C LEU A 9 -10.73 -1.00 35.17
N SER A 10 -9.71 -0.84 36.02
CA SER A 10 -8.40 -0.31 35.64
C SER A 10 -7.70 -1.23 34.64
N ILE A 11 -7.76 -2.54 34.82
CA ILE A 11 -7.19 -3.52 33.89
C ILE A 11 -7.91 -3.48 32.55
N ARG A 12 -9.23 -3.36 32.52
CA ARG A 12 -10.02 -3.24 31.28
C ARG A 12 -9.67 -1.98 30.50
N ILE A 13 -9.51 -0.84 31.16
CA ILE A 13 -9.10 0.41 30.52
C ILE A 13 -7.70 0.29 29.92
N LEU A 14 -6.76 -0.33 30.62
CA LEU A 14 -5.40 -0.59 30.12
C LEU A 14 -5.39 -1.50 28.90
N ILE A 15 -6.19 -2.55 28.89
CA ILE A 15 -6.33 -3.47 27.74
C ILE A 15 -6.91 -2.74 26.53
N LEU A 16 -7.92 -1.90 26.73
CA LEU A 16 -8.53 -1.10 25.66
C LEU A 16 -7.53 -0.10 25.07
N ASP A 17 -6.71 0.55 25.88
CA ASP A 17 -5.65 1.44 25.44
C ASP A 17 -4.60 0.70 24.60
N LEU A 18 -4.22 -0.50 25.00
CA LEU A 18 -3.28 -1.34 24.24
C LEU A 18 -3.85 -1.75 22.89
N GLU A 19 -5.11 -2.12 22.81
CA GLU A 19 -5.79 -2.46 21.56
C GLU A 19 -5.87 -1.25 20.62
N LEU A 20 -6.20 -0.06 21.14
CA LEU A 20 -6.22 1.18 20.37
C LEU A 20 -4.83 1.53 19.81
N LYS A 21 -3.77 1.36 20.60
CA LYS A 21 -2.39 1.58 20.14
C LYS A 21 -1.97 0.62 19.05
N MET A 22 -2.35 -0.64 19.14
CA MET A 22 -2.08 -1.64 18.09
C MET A 22 -2.81 -1.31 16.80
N ILE A 23 -4.05 -0.86 16.86
CA ILE A 23 -4.83 -0.41 15.70
C ILE A 23 -4.18 0.81 15.06
N ASP A 24 -3.72 1.79 15.83
CA ASP A 24 -3.02 2.97 15.33
C ASP A 24 -1.71 2.60 14.61
N ILE A 25 -0.94 1.67 15.14
CA ILE A 25 0.30 1.18 14.52
C ILE A 25 -0.01 0.47 13.19
N LEU A 26 -1.05 -0.37 13.15
CA LEU A 26 -1.49 -1.06 11.94
C LEU A 26 -1.97 -0.06 10.89
N LEU A 27 -2.75 0.94 11.28
CA LEU A 27 -3.21 1.99 10.37
C LEU A 27 -2.05 2.82 9.82
N ALA A 28 -1.05 3.13 10.66
CA ALA A 28 0.15 3.84 10.23
C ALA A 28 0.97 3.02 9.21
N LEU A 29 1.10 1.71 9.42
CA LEU A 29 1.75 0.81 8.47
C LEU A 29 0.99 0.71 7.15
N LEU A 30 -0.33 0.57 7.20
CA LEU A 30 -1.19 0.56 6.01
C LEU A 30 -1.12 1.89 5.25
N ALA A 31 -1.09 3.01 5.97
CA ALA A 31 -0.95 4.33 5.36
C ALA A 31 0.40 4.50 4.66
N ARG A 32 1.48 3.92 5.20
CA ARG A 32 2.80 3.91 4.54
C ARG A 32 2.79 3.09 3.25
N ILE A 33 2.18 1.91 3.26
CA ILE A 33 2.04 1.07 2.08
C ILE A 33 1.22 1.79 1.01
N HIS A 34 0.10 2.40 1.37
CA HIS A 34 -0.70 3.20 0.45
C HIS A 34 0.01 4.46 -0.05
N LYS A 35 0.83 5.08 0.78
CA LYS A 35 1.63 6.25 0.38
C LYS A 35 2.68 5.89 -0.66
N GLU A 36 3.32 4.74 -0.53
CA GLU A 36 4.28 4.25 -1.52
C GLU A 36 3.59 3.98 -2.85
N ASP A 37 2.43 3.34 -2.85
CA ASP A 37 1.61 3.11 -4.04
C ASP A 37 1.04 4.41 -4.62
N SER A 38 0.64 5.37 -3.78
CA SER A 38 0.09 6.65 -4.23
C SER A 38 1.15 7.62 -4.75
N MET A 39 2.43 7.37 -4.47
CA MET A 39 3.55 8.18 -4.97
C MET A 39 4.05 7.75 -6.35
N ALA A 40 3.62 6.60 -6.86
CA ALA A 40 3.86 6.22 -8.23
C ALA A 40 2.94 7.04 -9.14
N GLU A 41 3.53 7.86 -10.00
CA GLU A 41 2.78 8.66 -10.96
C GLU A 41 2.27 7.80 -12.11
N PHE A 42 1.01 7.96 -12.46
CA PHE A 42 0.46 7.37 -13.66
C PHE A 42 1.07 8.04 -14.90
N VAL A 43 1.65 7.22 -15.77
CA VAL A 43 2.29 7.71 -17.00
C VAL A 43 1.35 7.60 -18.20
N ARG A 44 0.89 6.41 -18.50
CA ARG A 44 0.02 6.17 -19.66
C ARG A 44 -0.64 4.79 -19.62
N PHE A 45 -1.72 4.64 -20.38
CA PHE A 45 -2.25 3.34 -20.74
C PHE A 45 -1.53 2.80 -21.97
N GLU A 46 -1.22 1.52 -21.96
CA GLU A 46 -0.67 0.83 -23.13
C GLU A 46 -1.37 -0.53 -23.28
N GLY A 47 -2.39 -0.59 -24.14
CA GLY A 47 -3.20 -1.78 -24.34
C GLY A 47 -3.97 -2.17 -23.06
N LYS A 48 -3.74 -3.37 -22.57
CA LYS A 48 -4.35 -3.92 -21.34
C LYS A 48 -3.62 -3.51 -20.06
N TYR A 49 -2.57 -2.70 -20.17
CA TYR A 49 -1.67 -2.39 -19.10
C TYR A 49 -1.66 -0.89 -18.78
N LYS A 50 -1.29 -0.59 -17.54
CA LYS A 50 -1.03 0.77 -17.07
C LYS A 50 0.45 0.88 -16.73
N ILE A 51 1.06 1.99 -17.08
CA ILE A 51 2.46 2.27 -16.73
C ILE A 51 2.51 3.35 -15.67
N PHE A 52 3.21 3.07 -14.58
CA PHE A 52 3.44 4.00 -13.48
C PHE A 52 4.93 4.26 -13.34
N LYS A 53 5.28 5.46 -12.91
CA LYS A 53 6.65 5.83 -12.60
C LYS A 53 6.81 5.97 -11.09
N SER A 54 7.73 5.21 -10.50
CA SER A 54 8.04 5.30 -9.08
C SER A 54 8.95 6.49 -8.76
N ARG A 55 9.08 6.82 -7.48
CA ARG A 55 9.99 7.87 -7.00
C ARG A 55 11.46 7.58 -7.32
N THR A 56 11.82 6.31 -7.37
CA THR A 56 13.19 5.86 -7.66
C THR A 56 13.52 5.87 -9.15
N GLY A 57 12.57 6.30 -10.00
CA GLY A 57 12.76 6.35 -11.45
C GLY A 57 12.50 5.04 -12.18
N GLU A 58 11.89 4.07 -11.50
CA GLU A 58 11.51 2.81 -12.12
C GLU A 58 10.12 2.90 -12.72
N TYR A 59 9.93 2.25 -13.85
CA TYR A 59 8.61 2.13 -14.50
C TYR A 59 7.99 0.80 -14.14
N ILE A 60 6.77 0.84 -13.63
CA ILE A 60 6.02 -0.32 -13.17
C ILE A 60 4.86 -0.53 -14.12
N VAL A 61 4.81 -1.70 -14.75
CA VAL A 61 3.71 -2.11 -15.61
C VAL A 61 2.72 -2.92 -14.77
N LYS A 62 1.49 -2.46 -14.71
CA LYS A 62 0.40 -3.12 -13.98
C LYS A 62 -0.72 -3.49 -14.93
N ARG A 63 -1.38 -4.62 -14.71
CA ARG A 63 -2.59 -4.97 -15.43
C ARG A 63 -3.74 -4.02 -15.06
N ALA A 64 -4.46 -3.53 -16.06
CA ALA A 64 -5.58 -2.61 -15.84
C ALA A 64 -6.73 -3.26 -15.07
N GLU A 65 -6.91 -4.58 -15.19
CA GLU A 65 -7.99 -5.33 -14.54
C GLU A 65 -7.89 -5.34 -13.02
N ASP A 66 -6.70 -5.64 -12.48
CA ASP A 66 -6.50 -5.92 -11.05
C ASP A 66 -5.37 -5.12 -10.42
N ASN A 67 -4.72 -4.25 -11.18
CA ASN A 67 -3.55 -3.47 -10.75
C ASN A 67 -2.36 -4.34 -10.29
N TYR A 68 -2.29 -5.57 -10.77
CA TYR A 68 -1.17 -6.46 -10.46
C TYR A 68 0.06 -6.07 -11.25
N ALA A 69 1.19 -5.84 -10.56
CA ALA A 69 2.46 -5.50 -11.18
C ALA A 69 3.02 -6.73 -11.91
N VAL A 70 3.28 -6.60 -13.21
CA VAL A 70 3.74 -7.71 -14.07
C VAL A 70 5.15 -7.50 -14.57
N PHE A 71 5.64 -6.25 -14.59
CA PHE A 71 6.96 -5.93 -15.10
C PHE A 71 7.46 -4.64 -14.47
N ILE A 72 8.76 -4.57 -14.16
CA ILE A 72 9.43 -3.39 -13.61
C ILE A 72 10.70 -3.16 -14.42
N THR A 73 10.91 -1.93 -14.88
CA THR A 73 12.08 -1.54 -15.65
C THR A 73 12.47 -0.09 -15.34
N LYS A 74 13.69 0.28 -15.63
CA LYS A 74 14.17 1.66 -15.47
C LYS A 74 13.96 2.52 -16.72
N SER A 75 13.47 1.94 -17.81
CA SER A 75 13.25 2.62 -19.10
C SER A 75 11.80 2.63 -19.49
N GLU A 76 11.26 3.81 -19.80
CA GLU A 76 9.90 3.98 -20.32
C GLU A 76 9.71 3.21 -21.62
N TYR A 77 10.69 3.27 -22.51
CA TYR A 77 10.66 2.56 -23.78
C TYR A 77 10.53 1.05 -23.57
N SER A 78 11.29 0.49 -22.64
CA SER A 78 11.22 -0.94 -22.31
C SER A 78 9.86 -1.33 -21.75
N ALA A 79 9.26 -0.47 -20.92
CA ALA A 79 7.91 -0.71 -20.38
C ALA A 79 6.86 -0.73 -21.49
N VAL A 80 6.89 0.24 -22.39
CA VAL A 80 5.97 0.34 -23.55
C VAL A 80 6.16 -0.84 -24.48
N ASP A 81 7.40 -1.20 -24.80
CA ASP A 81 7.73 -2.34 -25.67
C ASP A 81 7.23 -3.66 -25.08
N TRP A 82 7.42 -3.86 -23.77
CA TRP A 82 6.91 -5.02 -23.06
C TRP A 82 5.39 -5.12 -23.17
N CYS A 83 4.67 -4.02 -22.99
CA CYS A 83 3.22 -3.96 -23.10
C CYS A 83 2.74 -4.32 -24.53
N LYS A 84 3.44 -3.84 -25.55
CA LYS A 84 3.12 -4.15 -26.95
C LYS A 84 3.33 -5.61 -27.29
N ARG A 85 4.37 -6.24 -26.71
CA ARG A 85 4.67 -7.66 -26.96
C ARG A 85 3.70 -8.61 -26.23
N HIS A 86 3.18 -8.19 -25.08
CA HIS A 86 2.31 -9.02 -24.24
C HIS A 86 0.84 -8.59 -24.28
N GLY A 87 0.54 -7.54 -25.00
CA GLY A 87 -0.82 -7.02 -25.15
C GLY A 87 -1.73 -7.77 -26.10
#